data_b273aa8d5965022da70c049ea9516552
#
_entry.id   b273aa8d5965022da70c049ea9516552
#
_cell.length_a   1.000
_cell.length_b   1.000
_cell.length_c   1.000
_cell.angle_alpha   90.00
_cell.angle_beta   90.00
_cell.angle_gamma   90.00
#
_symmetry.space_group_name_H-M   'P 1'
#
loop_
_entity.id
_entity.type
_entity.pdbx_description
1 polymer ?
#
loop_
_entity_poly.entity_id
_entity_poly.type
_entity_poly.pdbx_seq_one_letter_code
_entity_poly.pdbx_strand_id
1 'polypeptide(L)'
;RDWKRPQKGGFNKEKREERKPFSKKFERDSEQAPREFKRKRIQSFEKAERFSDKKEKFSDKRERFSDKKERFSDKRERFSRKEKTFDREPKRFERERNTYSEKPTKSFDKDIRLNRFIANSGVCSRREADVLIASGAVTVNGKVVTQMGVKVSTADVVCYDGERLSHEKKVYLLLNKPKGFITTLDDPQERKTVMSLVEKACTERIYPVGRLDRNTTGLLLFTNDGDMTKKLTHPSFGARKIYHVELNKPLTRNDMQSLLDGIELEDGFTRFDDIQFVEYFNDKRVVGVELHSGKNRIVRRMFEAMGYYVEKLDRVSFAGLTKKDLPRGRCRFLTEKEINFLKML
;
A
#
# COMPACT_ATOMS: atom_id res chain seq x y z
N ARG A 1 46.43 20.48 -48.82
CA ARG A 1 45.25 21.09 -49.48
C ARG A 1 44.52 21.89 -48.42
N ASP A 2 44.59 23.22 -48.61
CA ASP A 2 44.14 24.27 -47.71
C ASP A 2 42.63 24.32 -47.55
N TRP A 3 42.18 24.51 -46.35
CA TRP A 3 40.82 24.99 -46.06
C TRP A 3 40.88 26.30 -45.27
N LYS A 4 40.53 27.41 -45.99
CA LYS A 4 40.45 28.78 -45.47
C LYS A 4 39.22 28.93 -44.51
N ARG A 5 39.46 29.62 -43.41
CA ARG A 5 38.41 30.16 -42.52
C ARG A 5 37.73 31.37 -43.19
N PRO A 6 36.40 31.55 -43.05
CA PRO A 6 35.78 32.85 -43.35
C PRO A 6 35.85 33.78 -42.14
N GLN A 7 36.02 35.05 -42.49
CA GLN A 7 36.24 36.18 -41.59
C GLN A 7 34.95 36.66 -40.89
N LYS A 8 35.17 37.35 -39.76
CA LYS A 8 34.23 38.08 -38.93
C LYS A 8 33.57 39.24 -39.70
N GLY A 9 32.24 39.28 -39.75
CA GLY A 9 31.40 40.41 -40.15
C GLY A 9 30.88 41.19 -38.93
N GLY A 10 30.87 42.51 -39.08
CA GLY A 10 30.84 43.53 -38.05
C GLY A 10 29.54 43.70 -37.29
N PHE A 11 29.76 44.30 -36.16
CA PHE A 11 28.79 44.86 -35.23
C PHE A 11 27.91 45.95 -35.89
N ASN A 12 26.60 45.81 -35.80
CA ASN A 12 25.68 46.92 -35.94
C ASN A 12 24.99 47.17 -34.60
N LYS A 13 25.28 48.34 -34.04
CA LYS A 13 24.59 48.94 -32.89
C LYS A 13 23.28 49.56 -33.36
N GLU A 14 22.14 49.04 -32.99
CA GLU A 14 20.88 49.80 -33.04
C GLU A 14 20.13 49.72 -31.71
N LYS A 15 20.06 50.90 -31.14
CA LYS A 15 19.04 51.50 -30.27
C LYS A 15 18.25 50.63 -29.31
N ARG A 16 18.67 50.78 -28.06
CA ARG A 16 17.93 50.47 -26.83
C ARG A 16 16.77 51.46 -26.67
N GLU A 17 15.53 51.06 -26.87
CA GLU A 17 14.35 51.80 -26.39
C GLU A 17 14.08 51.47 -24.94
N GLU A 18 14.05 52.50 -24.10
CA GLU A 18 13.69 52.49 -22.70
C GLU A 18 12.21 52.20 -22.55
N ARG A 19 11.85 51.08 -21.94
CA ARG A 19 10.49 50.84 -21.46
C ARG A 19 10.34 51.30 -20.01
N LYS A 20 9.51 52.37 -19.84
CA LYS A 20 9.12 52.92 -18.56
C LYS A 20 8.30 51.94 -17.73
N PRO A 21 8.38 51.94 -16.36
CA PRO A 21 7.59 51.09 -15.53
C PRO A 21 6.15 51.64 -15.40
N PHE A 22 5.21 50.72 -15.61
CA PHE A 22 3.78 51.01 -15.44
C PHE A 22 3.39 50.85 -13.94
N SER A 23 3.37 51.98 -13.20
CA SER A 23 2.82 52.07 -11.89
C SER A 23 1.32 52.42 -12.00
N LYS A 24 0.43 51.46 -11.75
CA LYS A 24 -0.97 51.76 -11.45
C LYS A 24 -1.14 51.94 -9.93
N LYS A 25 -1.33 53.19 -9.52
CA LYS A 25 -1.93 53.58 -8.26
C LYS A 25 -3.36 53.01 -8.20
N PHE A 26 -3.66 52.22 -7.19
CA PHE A 26 -5.00 51.91 -6.76
C PHE A 26 -5.35 52.92 -5.65
N GLU A 27 -6.25 53.84 -5.96
CA GLU A 27 -6.92 54.69 -5.00
C GLU A 27 -7.84 53.84 -4.14
N ARG A 28 -7.75 54.06 -2.83
CA ARG A 28 -8.65 53.50 -1.83
C ARG A 28 -9.88 54.40 -1.80
N ASP A 29 -11.02 53.86 -2.22
CA ASP A 29 -12.32 54.38 -1.77
C ASP A 29 -12.75 53.60 -0.53
N SER A 30 -12.75 54.31 0.56
CA SER A 30 -13.39 53.95 1.83
C SER A 30 -14.89 54.22 1.73
N GLU A 31 -15.65 53.37 2.41
CA GLU A 31 -17.06 53.48 2.81
C GLU A 31 -17.97 52.44 2.18
N GLN A 32 -18.11 51.33 2.91
CA GLN A 32 -19.41 50.76 3.25
C GLN A 32 -19.26 49.69 4.36
N ALA A 33 -20.02 49.86 5.42
CA ALA A 33 -20.05 49.10 6.66
C ALA A 33 -20.44 47.61 6.49
N PRO A 34 -20.03 46.73 7.41
CA PRO A 34 -20.26 45.29 7.30
C PRO A 34 -21.73 44.93 7.56
N ARG A 35 -22.33 44.21 6.63
CA ARG A 35 -23.64 43.59 6.80
C ARG A 35 -23.57 42.50 7.88
N GLU A 36 -24.35 42.70 8.94
CA GLU A 36 -24.61 41.74 10.01
C GLU A 36 -25.03 40.37 9.46
N PHE A 37 -24.24 39.36 9.72
CA PHE A 37 -24.65 37.96 9.60
C PHE A 37 -25.66 37.64 10.71
N LYS A 38 -26.94 37.74 10.43
CA LYS A 38 -28.00 37.16 11.27
C LYS A 38 -27.83 35.65 11.30
N ARG A 39 -27.26 35.15 12.39
CA ARG A 39 -27.27 33.73 12.74
C ARG A 39 -28.73 33.30 12.91
N LYS A 40 -29.28 32.60 11.93
CA LYS A 40 -30.51 31.83 12.10
C LYS A 40 -30.25 30.72 13.13
N ARG A 41 -30.80 30.94 14.31
CA ARG A 41 -30.94 29.94 15.38
C ARG A 41 -31.89 28.87 14.84
N ILE A 42 -31.38 27.76 14.31
CA ILE A 42 -32.18 26.63 13.87
C ILE A 42 -32.65 25.93 15.14
N GLN A 43 -33.94 25.83 15.26
CA GLN A 43 -34.67 25.25 16.38
C GLN A 43 -34.20 23.78 16.64
N SER A 44 -33.69 23.58 17.84
CA SER A 44 -33.19 22.29 18.33
C SER A 44 -34.30 21.48 19.05
N PHE A 45 -35.56 21.60 18.66
CA PHE A 45 -36.65 20.91 19.32
C PHE A 45 -37.18 19.64 18.63
N GLU A 46 -36.92 19.44 17.36
CA GLU A 46 -37.38 18.20 16.66
C GLU A 46 -36.42 17.02 16.70
N LYS A 47 -35.25 17.16 17.30
CA LYS A 47 -34.26 16.08 17.43
C LYS A 47 -34.37 15.28 18.74
N ALA A 48 -35.12 15.72 19.73
CA ALA A 48 -35.27 15.07 21.01
C ALA A 48 -36.24 13.87 20.98
N GLU A 49 -37.30 13.93 20.16
CA GLU A 49 -38.29 12.84 20.07
C GLU A 49 -37.79 11.60 19.30
N ARG A 50 -36.86 11.74 18.35
CA ARG A 50 -36.28 10.58 17.62
C ARG A 50 -35.23 9.80 18.41
N PHE A 51 -34.79 10.28 19.57
CA PHE A 51 -33.84 9.58 20.46
C PHE A 51 -34.52 8.79 21.57
N SER A 52 -35.79 9.07 21.92
CA SER A 52 -36.56 8.29 22.86
C SER A 52 -36.95 6.92 22.30
N ASP A 53 -37.45 6.87 21.05
CA ASP A 53 -37.85 5.60 20.39
C ASP A 53 -36.69 4.63 20.11
N LYS A 54 -35.45 5.12 20.08
CA LYS A 54 -34.30 4.22 19.99
C LYS A 54 -33.83 3.64 21.32
N LYS A 55 -34.16 4.28 22.46
CA LYS A 55 -33.83 3.75 23.80
C LYS A 55 -34.74 2.62 24.22
N GLU A 56 -36.01 2.67 23.87
CA GLU A 56 -36.95 1.55 24.18
C GLU A 56 -36.62 0.28 23.39
N LYS A 57 -36.20 0.39 22.13
CA LYS A 57 -35.78 -0.80 21.34
C LYS A 57 -34.47 -1.45 21.81
N PHE A 58 -33.67 -0.76 22.63
CA PHE A 58 -32.42 -1.32 23.20
C PHE A 58 -32.65 -1.95 24.58
N SER A 59 -33.72 -1.57 25.35
CA SER A 59 -34.10 -2.20 26.60
C SER A 59 -34.69 -3.60 26.34
N ASP A 60 -35.61 -3.75 25.39
CA ASP A 60 -36.19 -5.05 24.99
C ASP A 60 -35.17 -6.10 24.50
N LYS A 61 -34.04 -5.62 23.95
CA LYS A 61 -32.94 -6.53 23.57
C LYS A 61 -32.11 -7.02 24.78
N ARG A 62 -32.02 -6.25 25.85
CA ARG A 62 -31.31 -6.65 27.07
C ARG A 62 -32.07 -7.69 27.89
N GLU A 63 -33.38 -7.56 27.97
CA GLU A 63 -34.22 -8.56 28.68
C GLU A 63 -34.19 -9.92 27.98
N ARG A 64 -34.20 -9.98 26.65
CA ARG A 64 -34.09 -11.25 25.90
C ARG A 64 -32.71 -11.94 26.04
N PHE A 65 -31.68 -11.24 26.48
CA PHE A 65 -30.36 -11.85 26.75
C PHE A 65 -30.19 -12.31 28.19
N SER A 66 -30.94 -11.75 29.16
CA SER A 66 -30.96 -12.24 30.55
C SER A 66 -31.66 -13.59 30.64
N ASP A 67 -32.85 -13.76 30.02
CA ASP A 67 -33.61 -15.02 30.00
C ASP A 67 -32.87 -16.20 29.35
N LYS A 68 -31.92 -15.88 28.41
CA LYS A 68 -31.07 -16.91 27.81
C LYS A 68 -29.95 -17.38 28.75
N LYS A 69 -29.52 -16.52 29.67
CA LYS A 69 -28.44 -16.84 30.62
C LYS A 69 -28.94 -17.72 31.79
N GLU A 70 -30.16 -17.52 32.21
CA GLU A 70 -30.78 -18.36 33.26
C GLU A 70 -31.08 -19.78 32.75
N ARG A 71 -31.50 -19.96 31.48
CA ARG A 71 -31.71 -21.31 30.90
C ARG A 71 -30.42 -22.11 30.71
N PHE A 72 -29.26 -21.52 30.77
CA PHE A 72 -27.97 -22.22 30.69
C PHE A 72 -27.40 -22.59 32.07
N SER A 73 -27.82 -21.91 33.19
CA SER A 73 -27.41 -22.25 34.53
C SER A 73 -28.15 -23.52 35.02
N ASP A 74 -29.45 -23.65 34.76
CA ASP A 74 -30.25 -24.82 35.11
C ASP A 74 -29.81 -26.13 34.44
N LYS A 75 -29.15 -26.04 33.28
CA LYS A 75 -28.59 -27.22 32.62
C LYS A 75 -27.30 -27.73 33.26
N ARG A 76 -26.54 -26.87 33.96
CA ARG A 76 -25.32 -27.27 34.66
C ARG A 76 -25.56 -27.98 35.97
N GLU A 77 -26.62 -27.64 36.69
CA GLU A 77 -26.98 -28.32 37.98
C GLU A 77 -27.54 -29.72 37.80
N ARG A 78 -28.14 -30.05 36.63
CA ARG A 78 -28.64 -31.41 36.35
C ARG A 78 -27.57 -32.46 36.04
N PHE A 79 -26.32 -32.06 35.77
CA PHE A 79 -25.22 -33.00 35.48
C PHE A 79 -24.32 -33.32 36.67
N SER A 80 -24.51 -32.65 37.85
CA SER A 80 -23.66 -32.86 39.02
C SER A 80 -24.22 -33.91 40.03
N ARG A 81 -25.37 -34.54 39.72
CA ARG A 81 -26.03 -35.46 40.64
C ARG A 81 -26.08 -36.90 40.14
N LYS A 82 -24.97 -37.45 39.68
CA LYS A 82 -24.74 -38.89 39.48
C LYS A 82 -23.28 -39.24 39.81
N GLU A 83 -22.88 -39.02 41.04
CA GLU A 83 -21.74 -39.72 41.62
C GLU A 83 -22.19 -41.12 42.04
N LYS A 84 -21.80 -42.11 41.27
CA LYS A 84 -21.78 -43.50 41.70
C LYS A 84 -20.45 -43.73 42.40
N THR A 85 -20.54 -44.01 43.71
CA THR A 85 -19.49 -44.53 44.55
C THR A 85 -18.91 -45.81 43.93
N PHE A 86 -17.67 -45.75 43.50
CA PHE A 86 -16.83 -46.90 43.20
C PHE A 86 -15.65 -46.87 44.13
N ASP A 87 -15.72 -47.73 45.18
CA ASP A 87 -14.58 -48.09 46.00
C ASP A 87 -13.55 -48.79 45.14
N ARG A 88 -12.41 -48.18 44.92
CA ARG A 88 -11.21 -48.80 44.40
C ARG A 88 -10.02 -48.34 45.24
N GLU A 89 -9.36 -49.31 45.85
CA GLU A 89 -8.11 -49.18 46.58
C GLU A 89 -7.03 -48.45 45.78
N PRO A 90 -6.19 -47.61 46.41
CA PRO A 90 -5.13 -46.90 45.71
C PRO A 90 -3.98 -47.81 45.33
N LYS A 91 -3.90 -48.23 44.08
CA LYS A 91 -2.67 -48.79 43.51
C LYS A 91 -1.61 -47.70 43.44
N ARG A 92 -0.54 -47.94 44.24
CA ARG A 92 0.69 -47.13 44.26
C ARG A 92 1.35 -47.22 42.90
N PHE A 93 1.13 -46.17 42.04
CA PHE A 93 1.93 -46.02 40.81
C PHE A 93 3.26 -45.39 41.18
N GLU A 94 4.34 -46.16 41.09
CA GLU A 94 5.69 -45.66 41.04
C GLU A 94 5.81 -44.75 39.82
N ARG A 95 6.00 -43.45 40.03
CA ARG A 95 6.33 -42.48 39.00
C ARG A 95 7.77 -42.79 38.54
N GLU A 96 7.94 -43.57 37.47
CA GLU A 96 9.12 -43.51 36.66
C GLU A 96 9.30 -42.05 36.21
N ARG A 97 10.38 -41.43 36.64
CA ARG A 97 10.81 -40.14 36.13
C ARG A 97 11.25 -40.36 34.68
N ASN A 98 10.29 -40.26 33.74
CA ASN A 98 10.63 -40.07 32.36
C ASN A 98 11.41 -38.75 32.29
N THR A 99 12.71 -38.86 32.16
CA THR A 99 13.56 -37.80 31.66
C THR A 99 13.09 -37.50 30.25
N TYR A 100 12.25 -36.46 30.11
CA TYR A 100 11.95 -35.86 28.83
C TYR A 100 13.29 -35.36 28.29
N SER A 101 13.95 -36.17 27.45
CA SER A 101 14.93 -35.64 26.55
C SER A 101 14.21 -34.60 25.71
N GLU A 102 14.55 -33.35 25.90
CA GLU A 102 14.11 -32.25 25.03
C GLU A 102 14.46 -32.64 23.61
N LYS A 103 13.48 -33.17 22.86
CA LYS A 103 13.58 -33.25 21.43
C LYS A 103 13.84 -31.84 20.96
N PRO A 104 14.94 -31.59 20.22
CA PRO A 104 15.20 -30.28 19.71
C PRO A 104 13.95 -29.86 18.92
N THR A 105 13.28 -28.80 19.36
CA THR A 105 12.22 -28.16 18.59
C THR A 105 12.84 -27.82 17.25
N LYS A 106 12.52 -28.63 16.22
CA LYS A 106 12.86 -28.29 14.84
C LYS A 106 12.17 -26.96 14.58
N SER A 107 12.91 -25.87 14.73
CA SER A 107 12.56 -24.61 14.10
C SER A 107 12.37 -24.95 12.63
N PHE A 108 11.17 -24.77 12.10
CA PHE A 108 10.91 -24.89 10.67
C PHE A 108 11.60 -23.71 9.99
N ASP A 109 12.93 -23.72 9.98
CA ASP A 109 13.73 -22.83 9.14
C ASP A 109 13.39 -23.17 7.69
N LYS A 110 12.55 -22.35 7.10
CA LYS A 110 12.13 -22.51 5.71
C LYS A 110 13.35 -22.28 4.84
N ASP A 111 13.86 -23.37 4.24
CA ASP A 111 14.87 -23.26 3.19
C ASP A 111 14.47 -22.22 2.17
N ILE A 112 15.32 -21.26 1.91
CA ILE A 112 15.11 -20.22 0.90
C ILE A 112 16.06 -20.45 -0.28
N ARG A 113 15.66 -20.04 -1.47
CA ARG A 113 16.53 -20.13 -2.64
C ARG A 113 17.76 -19.24 -2.46
N LEU A 114 18.94 -19.74 -2.85
CA LEU A 114 20.21 -19.02 -2.72
C LEU A 114 20.17 -17.63 -3.37
N ASN A 115 19.61 -17.49 -4.58
CA ASN A 115 19.44 -16.18 -5.22
C ASN A 115 18.58 -15.21 -4.41
N ARG A 116 17.62 -15.73 -3.65
CA ARG A 116 16.80 -14.91 -2.76
C ARG A 116 17.57 -14.50 -1.51
N PHE A 117 18.41 -15.40 -0.98
CA PHE A 117 19.28 -15.09 0.16
C PHE A 117 20.22 -13.94 -0.18
N ILE A 118 20.92 -14.03 -1.33
CA ILE A 118 21.83 -12.98 -1.83
C ILE A 118 21.10 -11.66 -2.05
N ALA A 119 19.90 -11.70 -2.66
CA ALA A 119 19.11 -10.48 -2.86
C ALA A 119 18.62 -9.86 -1.54
N ASN A 120 18.34 -10.65 -0.50
CA ASN A 120 17.93 -10.18 0.82
C ASN A 120 19.10 -9.61 1.64
N SER A 121 20.35 -9.88 1.26
CA SER A 121 21.54 -9.25 1.84
C SER A 121 21.92 -7.92 1.20
N GLY A 122 21.11 -7.42 0.26
CA GLY A 122 21.28 -6.11 -0.34
C GLY A 122 22.28 -6.02 -1.50
N VAL A 123 23.05 -7.07 -1.74
CA VAL A 123 24.12 -7.07 -2.77
C VAL A 123 23.58 -6.75 -4.17
N CYS A 124 22.50 -7.44 -4.59
CA CYS A 124 22.00 -7.32 -5.96
C CYS A 124 20.53 -7.75 -6.10
N SER A 125 19.96 -7.69 -7.32
CA SER A 125 18.67 -8.28 -7.61
C SER A 125 18.74 -9.80 -7.68
N ARG A 126 17.60 -10.49 -7.57
CA ARG A 126 17.55 -11.97 -7.71
C ARG A 126 18.06 -12.47 -9.05
N ARG A 127 17.87 -11.71 -10.15
CA ARG A 127 18.37 -12.06 -11.48
C ARG A 127 19.88 -11.89 -11.59
N GLU A 128 20.41 -10.82 -11.05
CA GLU A 128 21.85 -10.60 -10.94
C GLU A 128 22.49 -11.66 -10.02
N ALA A 129 21.83 -12.01 -8.91
CA ALA A 129 22.28 -13.11 -8.04
C ALA A 129 22.38 -14.45 -8.79
N ASP A 130 21.46 -14.73 -9.71
CA ASP A 130 21.55 -15.92 -10.55
C ASP A 130 22.80 -15.86 -11.46
N VAL A 131 23.17 -14.71 -11.98
CA VAL A 131 24.43 -14.51 -12.76
C VAL A 131 25.65 -14.70 -11.85
N LEU A 132 25.65 -14.14 -10.64
CA LEU A 132 26.75 -14.32 -9.68
C LEU A 132 26.92 -15.77 -9.24
N ILE A 133 25.85 -16.53 -9.07
CA ILE A 133 25.90 -17.96 -8.78
C ILE A 133 26.52 -18.72 -9.96
N ALA A 134 26.04 -18.45 -11.19
CA ALA A 134 26.54 -19.12 -12.39
C ALA A 134 28.03 -18.85 -12.66
N SER A 135 28.52 -17.65 -12.31
CA SER A 135 29.96 -17.30 -12.45
C SER A 135 30.86 -17.95 -11.41
N GLY A 136 30.28 -18.62 -10.38
CA GLY A 136 31.09 -19.26 -9.31
C GLY A 136 31.59 -18.29 -8.23
N ALA A 137 31.12 -17.04 -8.21
CA ALA A 137 31.50 -16.04 -7.21
C ALA A 137 30.87 -16.28 -5.82
N VAL A 138 29.95 -17.27 -5.70
CA VAL A 138 29.21 -17.56 -4.47
C VAL A 138 29.64 -18.89 -3.87
N THR A 139 29.86 -18.88 -2.55
CA THR A 139 30.12 -20.11 -1.80
C THR A 139 29.09 -20.34 -0.72
N VAL A 140 28.78 -21.60 -0.46
CA VAL A 140 27.90 -22.05 0.65
C VAL A 140 28.68 -23.05 1.47
N ASN A 141 28.89 -22.75 2.75
CA ASN A 141 29.70 -23.59 3.67
C ASN A 141 31.09 -23.87 3.12
N GLY A 142 31.73 -22.88 2.48
CA GLY A 142 33.07 -23.01 1.89
C GLY A 142 33.13 -23.72 0.53
N LYS A 143 32.00 -24.16 -0.03
CA LYS A 143 31.96 -24.83 -1.34
C LYS A 143 31.37 -23.89 -2.37
N VAL A 144 32.03 -23.78 -3.53
CA VAL A 144 31.52 -22.99 -4.67
C VAL A 144 30.23 -23.61 -5.19
N VAL A 145 29.23 -22.81 -5.41
CA VAL A 145 27.91 -23.18 -5.94
C VAL A 145 27.67 -22.47 -7.26
N THR A 146 27.51 -23.24 -8.35
CA THR A 146 27.18 -22.73 -9.69
C THR A 146 25.77 -23.12 -10.14
N GLN A 147 25.16 -24.08 -9.43
CA GLN A 147 23.86 -24.64 -9.80
C GLN A 147 22.72 -23.69 -9.40
N MET A 148 21.79 -23.46 -10.34
CA MET A 148 20.60 -22.69 -10.11
C MET A 148 19.60 -23.42 -9.22
N GLY A 149 18.83 -22.65 -8.42
CA GLY A 149 17.73 -23.21 -7.63
C GLY A 149 18.14 -23.87 -6.32
N VAL A 150 19.42 -23.87 -5.97
CA VAL A 150 19.93 -24.36 -4.67
C VAL A 150 19.19 -23.61 -3.54
N LYS A 151 18.85 -24.35 -2.48
CA LYS A 151 18.25 -23.82 -1.28
C LYS A 151 19.27 -23.79 -0.15
N VAL A 152 19.16 -22.77 0.68
CA VAL A 152 19.99 -22.57 1.88
C VAL A 152 19.09 -22.33 3.09
N SER A 153 19.56 -22.80 4.24
CA SER A 153 18.93 -22.57 5.54
C SER A 153 19.55 -21.35 6.23
N THR A 154 18.96 -20.93 7.33
CA THR A 154 19.52 -19.86 8.17
C THR A 154 20.84 -20.25 8.85
N ALA A 155 21.12 -21.55 8.98
CA ALA A 155 22.36 -22.09 9.55
C ALA A 155 23.53 -22.07 8.55
N ASP A 156 23.27 -21.98 7.24
CA ASP A 156 24.30 -22.01 6.22
C ASP A 156 25.08 -20.69 6.16
N VAL A 157 26.38 -20.80 5.99
CA VAL A 157 27.28 -19.68 5.76
C VAL A 157 27.38 -19.41 4.27
N VAL A 158 26.77 -18.33 3.80
CA VAL A 158 26.84 -17.90 2.40
C VAL A 158 27.84 -16.76 2.29
N CYS A 159 28.80 -16.88 1.37
CA CYS A 159 29.74 -15.82 1.07
C CYS A 159 29.68 -15.43 -0.41
N TYR A 160 29.94 -14.16 -0.70
CA TYR A 160 30.14 -13.60 -2.01
C TYR A 160 31.50 -12.93 -2.05
N ASP A 161 32.35 -13.27 -3.01
CA ASP A 161 33.71 -12.77 -3.13
C ASP A 161 34.52 -12.86 -1.83
N GLY A 162 34.32 -13.96 -1.07
CA GLY A 162 34.97 -14.21 0.22
C GLY A 162 34.29 -13.52 1.42
N GLU A 163 33.41 -12.55 1.23
CA GLU A 163 32.70 -11.86 2.30
C GLU A 163 31.42 -12.58 2.70
N ARG A 164 31.23 -12.78 4.02
CA ARG A 164 30.02 -13.40 4.55
C ARG A 164 28.81 -12.50 4.40
N LEU A 165 27.76 -13.00 3.76
CA LEU A 165 26.50 -12.29 3.60
C LEU A 165 25.60 -12.43 4.84
N SER A 166 24.96 -11.33 5.23
CA SER A 166 23.95 -11.28 6.29
C SER A 166 22.69 -10.62 5.75
N HIS A 167 21.54 -10.92 6.34
CA HIS A 167 20.29 -10.27 5.95
C HIS A 167 20.28 -8.79 6.37
N GLU A 168 19.91 -7.92 5.46
CA GLU A 168 19.65 -6.52 5.77
C GLU A 168 18.44 -6.34 6.69
N LYS A 169 18.45 -5.26 7.45
CA LYS A 169 17.28 -4.80 8.21
C LYS A 169 16.13 -4.50 7.24
N LYS A 170 14.93 -4.98 7.55
CA LYS A 170 13.75 -4.70 6.73
C LYS A 170 13.33 -3.24 6.86
N VAL A 171 13.20 -2.58 5.74
CA VAL A 171 12.81 -1.16 5.63
C VAL A 171 11.51 -1.04 4.86
N TYR A 172 10.64 -0.13 5.30
CA TYR A 172 9.37 0.17 4.65
C TYR A 172 9.20 1.67 4.54
N LEU A 173 9.19 2.18 3.32
CA LEU A 173 9.13 3.60 2.99
C LEU A 173 7.90 3.88 2.12
N LEU A 174 7.07 4.83 2.53
CA LEU A 174 5.88 5.26 1.80
C LEU A 174 6.16 6.57 1.08
N LEU A 175 5.96 6.59 -0.24
CA LEU A 175 6.11 7.78 -1.09
C LEU A 175 4.74 8.25 -1.56
N ASN A 176 4.48 9.55 -1.55
CA ASN A 176 3.39 10.16 -2.31
C ASN A 176 3.92 10.58 -3.69
N LYS A 177 3.84 9.66 -4.66
CA LYS A 177 4.43 9.79 -6.00
C LYS A 177 3.84 10.97 -6.77
N PRO A 178 4.64 11.89 -7.29
CA PRO A 178 4.19 12.93 -8.20
C PRO A 178 3.99 12.42 -9.63
N LYS A 179 3.31 13.20 -10.48
CA LYS A 179 3.17 12.96 -11.92
C LYS A 179 4.54 13.09 -12.62
N GLY A 180 4.74 12.34 -13.69
CA GLY A 180 5.94 12.45 -14.53
C GLY A 180 7.05 11.47 -14.21
N PHE A 181 7.01 10.77 -13.06
CA PHE A 181 7.99 9.76 -12.65
C PHE A 181 7.51 8.36 -13.02
N ILE A 182 8.41 7.54 -13.57
CA ILE A 182 8.14 6.13 -13.87
C ILE A 182 8.53 5.24 -12.70
N THR A 183 7.79 4.13 -12.52
CA THR A 183 8.03 3.17 -11.44
C THR A 183 8.90 2.03 -11.95
N THR A 184 10.20 2.26 -11.94
CA THR A 184 11.24 1.28 -12.27
C THR A 184 12.48 1.54 -11.42
N LEU A 185 13.32 0.53 -11.23
CA LEU A 185 14.64 0.65 -10.59
C LEU A 185 15.65 1.25 -11.55
N ASP A 186 15.59 0.83 -12.81
CA ASP A 186 16.46 1.25 -13.87
C ASP A 186 15.67 1.59 -15.13
N ASP A 187 16.13 2.55 -15.90
CA ASP A 187 15.49 2.99 -17.14
C ASP A 187 16.52 3.29 -18.23
N PRO A 188 16.60 2.46 -19.28
CA PRO A 188 17.54 2.68 -20.40
C PRO A 188 17.35 4.00 -21.14
N GLN A 189 16.19 4.66 -20.96
CA GLN A 189 15.89 5.96 -21.60
C GLN A 189 16.14 7.15 -20.67
N GLU A 190 16.77 6.94 -19.51
CA GLU A 190 17.14 7.97 -18.52
C GLU A 190 16.01 8.92 -18.11
N ARG A 191 14.75 8.44 -18.15
CA ARG A 191 13.61 9.21 -17.68
C ARG A 191 13.63 9.30 -16.16
N LYS A 192 12.94 10.30 -15.61
CA LYS A 192 12.82 10.48 -14.16
C LYS A 192 12.15 9.25 -13.52
N THR A 193 12.91 8.49 -12.75
CA THR A 193 12.41 7.32 -12.00
C THR A 193 11.99 7.70 -10.59
N VAL A 194 11.13 6.88 -9.99
CA VAL A 194 10.74 7.04 -8.58
C VAL A 194 11.90 6.86 -7.61
N MET A 195 12.98 6.18 -8.05
CA MET A 195 14.16 5.95 -7.22
C MET A 195 14.85 7.25 -6.84
N SER A 196 14.95 8.23 -7.75
CA SER A 196 15.54 9.55 -7.45
C SER A 196 14.81 10.33 -6.34
N LEU A 197 13.56 9.96 -6.00
CA LEU A 197 12.79 10.59 -4.93
C LEU A 197 13.03 9.94 -3.55
N VAL A 198 13.58 8.73 -3.51
CA VAL A 198 13.76 7.93 -2.30
C VAL A 198 15.22 7.58 -1.99
N GLU A 199 16.13 7.78 -2.93
CA GLU A 199 17.55 7.45 -2.85
C GLU A 199 18.22 7.97 -1.57
N LYS A 200 17.86 9.19 -1.15
CA LYS A 200 18.44 9.83 0.05
C LYS A 200 17.75 9.44 1.36
N ALA A 201 16.74 8.57 1.32
CA ALA A 201 15.94 8.25 2.50
C ALA A 201 16.56 7.14 3.37
N CYS A 202 17.24 6.17 2.77
CA CYS A 202 17.90 5.06 3.45
C CYS A 202 19.07 4.54 2.62
N THR A 203 19.94 3.75 3.26
CA THR A 203 21.10 3.11 2.65
C THR A 203 20.79 1.73 2.11
N GLU A 204 19.74 1.08 2.66
CA GLU A 204 19.30 -0.25 2.28
C GLU A 204 18.75 -0.26 0.85
N ARG A 205 18.93 -1.39 0.16
CA ARG A 205 18.47 -1.58 -1.21
C ARG A 205 16.96 -1.84 -1.26
N ILE A 206 16.17 -0.76 -1.31
CA ILE A 206 14.71 -0.84 -1.41
C ILE A 206 14.22 -0.81 -2.87
N TYR A 207 13.03 -1.36 -3.12
CA TYR A 207 12.36 -1.37 -4.41
C TYR A 207 10.85 -1.14 -4.27
N PRO A 208 10.17 -0.64 -5.33
CA PRO A 208 8.75 -0.32 -5.25
C PRO A 208 7.89 -1.59 -5.18
N VAL A 209 6.86 -1.55 -4.34
CA VAL A 209 5.83 -2.59 -4.20
C VAL A 209 4.74 -2.35 -5.25
N GLY A 210 4.82 -3.06 -6.35
CA GLY A 210 3.98 -2.83 -7.52
C GLY A 210 4.38 -1.58 -8.30
N ARG A 211 3.47 -1.12 -9.15
CA ARG A 211 3.74 0.03 -10.04
C ARG A 211 2.57 1.02 -10.05
N LEU A 212 2.91 2.27 -10.33
CA LEU A 212 1.99 3.31 -10.76
C LEU A 212 2.48 3.85 -12.11
N ASP A 213 1.56 4.16 -13.00
CA ASP A 213 1.90 4.75 -14.31
C ASP A 213 2.58 6.11 -14.15
N ARG A 214 3.27 6.58 -15.20
CA ARG A 214 3.94 7.88 -15.23
C ARG A 214 3.00 9.03 -14.85
N ASN A 215 1.75 8.99 -15.36
CA ASN A 215 0.74 10.03 -15.14
C ASN A 215 -0.17 9.76 -13.93
N THR A 216 -0.02 8.63 -13.25
CA THR A 216 -0.75 8.31 -12.02
C THR A 216 0.04 8.80 -10.82
N THR A 217 -0.65 9.41 -9.88
CA THR A 217 -0.08 9.96 -8.65
C THR A 217 -0.49 9.14 -7.44
N GLY A 218 0.04 9.47 -6.26
CA GLY A 218 -0.40 8.90 -4.98
C GLY A 218 0.56 7.91 -4.36
N LEU A 219 0.05 7.11 -3.46
CA LEU A 219 0.83 6.24 -2.58
C LEU A 219 1.57 5.14 -3.33
N LEU A 220 2.86 5.04 -3.09
CA LEU A 220 3.72 3.96 -3.54
C LEU A 220 4.62 3.52 -2.38
N LEU A 221 4.54 2.23 -2.03
CA LEU A 221 5.36 1.64 -0.98
C LEU A 221 6.67 1.13 -1.58
N PHE A 222 7.76 1.29 -0.84
CA PHE A 222 9.08 0.72 -1.12
C PHE A 222 9.52 -0.15 0.05
N THR A 223 10.18 -1.26 -0.22
CA THR A 223 10.73 -2.14 0.81
C THR A 223 11.81 -3.05 0.23
N ASN A 224 12.65 -3.62 1.09
CA ASN A 224 13.53 -4.76 0.78
C ASN A 224 12.92 -6.09 1.24
N ASP A 225 11.67 -6.09 1.79
CA ASP A 225 10.96 -7.31 2.19
C ASP A 225 10.20 -7.93 1.02
N GLY A 226 10.79 -8.94 0.38
CA GLY A 226 10.18 -9.65 -0.74
C GLY A 226 8.91 -10.43 -0.40
N ASP A 227 8.74 -10.89 0.85
CA ASP A 227 7.53 -11.59 1.27
C ASP A 227 6.36 -10.61 1.41
N MET A 228 6.61 -9.46 2.01
CA MET A 228 5.63 -8.38 2.07
C MET A 228 5.26 -7.90 0.67
N THR A 229 6.24 -7.72 -0.21
CA THR A 229 5.99 -7.35 -1.61
C THR A 229 5.09 -8.34 -2.31
N LYS A 230 5.37 -9.65 -2.18
CA LYS A 230 4.51 -10.70 -2.75
C LYS A 230 3.09 -10.63 -2.18
N LYS A 231 2.94 -10.50 -0.86
CA LYS A 231 1.66 -10.41 -0.17
C LYS A 231 0.83 -9.23 -0.67
N LEU A 232 1.43 -8.06 -0.87
CA LEU A 232 0.73 -6.85 -1.28
C LEU A 232 0.46 -6.73 -2.80
N THR A 233 1.17 -7.51 -3.62
CA THR A 233 1.05 -7.41 -5.08
C THR A 233 0.33 -8.58 -5.72
N HIS A 234 0.37 -9.77 -5.13
CA HIS A 234 -0.24 -10.95 -5.71
C HIS A 234 -1.78 -10.89 -5.55
N PRO A 235 -2.55 -11.17 -6.61
CA PRO A 235 -4.02 -11.05 -6.61
C PRO A 235 -4.72 -11.87 -5.52
N SER A 236 -4.19 -13.04 -5.16
CA SER A 236 -4.80 -13.93 -4.15
C SER A 236 -4.88 -13.33 -2.74
N PHE A 237 -4.10 -12.30 -2.43
CA PHE A 237 -4.13 -11.67 -1.12
C PHE A 237 -5.09 -10.47 -1.05
N GLY A 238 -5.69 -10.05 -2.16
CA GLY A 238 -6.76 -9.07 -2.19
C GLY A 238 -6.40 -7.68 -1.62
N ALA A 239 -5.13 -7.26 -1.70
CA ALA A 239 -4.72 -5.96 -1.17
C ALA A 239 -5.51 -4.82 -1.82
N ARG A 240 -6.36 -4.15 -1.03
CA ARG A 240 -7.28 -3.10 -1.47
C ARG A 240 -6.54 -1.83 -1.86
N LYS A 241 -7.01 -1.18 -2.92
CA LYS A 241 -6.47 0.06 -3.46
C LYS A 241 -7.61 1.02 -3.72
N ILE A 242 -7.55 2.22 -3.14
CA ILE A 242 -8.57 3.24 -3.36
C ILE A 242 -7.93 4.36 -4.18
N TYR A 243 -8.64 4.74 -5.24
CA TYR A 243 -8.23 5.81 -6.14
C TYR A 243 -9.25 6.93 -6.15
N HIS A 244 -8.75 8.14 -6.17
CA HIS A 244 -9.51 9.35 -6.51
C HIS A 244 -9.34 9.57 -8.02
N VAL A 245 -10.44 9.59 -8.73
CA VAL A 245 -10.50 9.66 -10.20
C VAL A 245 -11.25 10.91 -10.62
N GLU A 246 -10.68 11.68 -11.53
CA GLU A 246 -11.35 12.80 -12.19
C GLU A 246 -11.55 12.44 -13.66
N LEU A 247 -12.81 12.45 -14.10
CA LEU A 247 -13.24 12.09 -15.44
C LEU A 247 -13.45 13.35 -16.32
N ASN A 248 -13.39 13.17 -17.62
CA ASN A 248 -13.65 14.24 -18.59
C ASN A 248 -15.13 14.71 -18.64
N LYS A 249 -16.08 13.86 -18.22
CA LYS A 249 -17.51 14.14 -18.18
C LYS A 249 -18.15 13.51 -16.92
N PRO A 250 -19.33 13.99 -16.48
CA PRO A 250 -20.05 13.44 -15.34
C PRO A 250 -20.38 11.96 -15.53
N LEU A 251 -20.10 11.13 -14.51
CA LEU A 251 -20.47 9.72 -14.50
C LEU A 251 -21.97 9.57 -14.26
N THR A 252 -22.63 8.77 -15.10
CA THR A 252 -24.05 8.45 -14.89
C THR A 252 -24.22 7.36 -13.84
N ARG A 253 -25.40 7.28 -13.21
CA ARG A 253 -25.67 6.21 -12.23
C ARG A 253 -25.73 4.83 -12.88
N ASN A 254 -26.23 4.75 -14.12
CA ASN A 254 -26.31 3.48 -14.86
C ASN A 254 -24.92 2.96 -15.19
N ASP A 255 -24.02 3.82 -15.70
CA ASP A 255 -22.64 3.42 -16.00
C ASP A 255 -21.86 3.05 -14.73
N MET A 256 -22.12 3.77 -13.62
CA MET A 256 -21.56 3.44 -12.32
C MET A 256 -21.99 2.02 -11.89
N GLN A 257 -23.28 1.67 -12.06
CA GLN A 257 -23.77 0.34 -11.74
C GLN A 257 -23.13 -0.73 -12.64
N SER A 258 -23.03 -0.47 -13.94
CA SER A 258 -22.37 -1.39 -14.87
C SER A 258 -20.91 -1.66 -14.50
N LEU A 259 -20.18 -0.65 -14.01
CA LEU A 259 -18.81 -0.79 -13.53
C LEU A 259 -18.70 -1.59 -12.22
N LEU A 260 -19.73 -1.57 -11.37
CA LEU A 260 -19.84 -2.40 -10.16
C LEU A 260 -20.23 -3.84 -10.50
N ASP A 261 -21.18 -4.04 -11.43
CA ASP A 261 -21.58 -5.36 -11.89
C ASP A 261 -20.44 -6.06 -12.62
N GLY A 262 -19.62 -5.28 -13.33
CA GLY A 262 -18.42 -5.71 -14.03
C GLY A 262 -18.56 -5.66 -15.54
N ILE A 263 -17.41 -5.53 -16.17
CA ILE A 263 -17.28 -5.42 -17.63
C ILE A 263 -16.24 -6.42 -18.15
N GLU A 264 -16.43 -6.87 -19.38
CA GLU A 264 -15.47 -7.70 -20.08
C GLU A 264 -14.42 -6.81 -20.74
N LEU A 265 -13.14 -7.05 -20.46
CA LEU A 265 -12.01 -6.40 -21.10
C LEU A 265 -11.19 -7.46 -21.85
N GLU A 266 -10.24 -7.03 -22.69
CA GLU A 266 -9.37 -7.91 -23.48
C GLU A 266 -8.65 -8.99 -22.62
N ASP A 267 -8.36 -8.69 -21.35
CA ASP A 267 -7.69 -9.58 -20.40
C ASP A 267 -8.66 -10.21 -19.38
N GLY A 268 -9.96 -10.29 -19.76
CA GLY A 268 -11.04 -10.95 -19.05
C GLY A 268 -11.82 -10.04 -18.12
N PHE A 269 -12.91 -10.61 -17.59
CA PHE A 269 -13.85 -9.94 -16.70
C PHE A 269 -13.20 -9.20 -15.55
N THR A 270 -13.72 -8.01 -15.27
CA THR A 270 -13.23 -7.17 -14.17
C THR A 270 -14.33 -6.22 -13.68
N ARG A 271 -14.26 -5.88 -12.37
CA ARG A 271 -15.20 -4.96 -11.73
C ARG A 271 -14.48 -4.12 -10.70
N PHE A 272 -15.07 -3.00 -10.32
CA PHE A 272 -14.70 -2.31 -9.09
C PHE A 272 -15.36 -2.99 -7.88
N ASP A 273 -14.68 -2.95 -6.76
CA ASP A 273 -15.23 -3.44 -5.49
C ASP A 273 -16.22 -2.43 -4.91
N ASP A 274 -15.95 -1.12 -5.10
CA ASP A 274 -16.83 -0.01 -4.73
C ASP A 274 -16.57 1.22 -5.62
N ILE A 275 -17.63 2.02 -5.87
CA ILE A 275 -17.56 3.34 -6.51
C ILE A 275 -18.44 4.30 -5.74
N GLN A 276 -17.92 5.48 -5.44
CA GLN A 276 -18.66 6.54 -4.75
C GLN A 276 -18.37 7.90 -5.37
N PHE A 277 -19.40 8.76 -5.45
CA PHE A 277 -19.16 10.15 -5.77
C PHE A 277 -18.49 10.86 -4.60
N VAL A 278 -17.52 11.71 -4.90
CA VAL A 278 -16.85 12.50 -3.87
C VAL A 278 -17.71 13.74 -3.58
N GLU A 279 -18.50 13.69 -2.52
CA GLU A 279 -19.51 14.71 -2.16
C GLU A 279 -18.95 16.14 -2.05
N TYR A 280 -17.66 16.27 -1.72
CA TYR A 280 -17.01 17.58 -1.53
C TYR A 280 -16.97 18.44 -2.80
N PHE A 281 -17.13 17.82 -3.98
CA PHE A 281 -16.97 18.55 -5.26
C PHE A 281 -18.27 18.88 -5.96
N ASN A 282 -19.44 18.50 -5.48
CA ASN A 282 -20.72 18.68 -6.18
C ASN A 282 -20.65 18.35 -7.70
N ASP A 283 -19.56 17.72 -8.12
CA ASP A 283 -19.20 17.44 -9.50
C ASP A 283 -19.12 15.92 -9.71
N LYS A 284 -20.10 15.39 -10.42
CA LYS A 284 -20.20 13.96 -10.75
C LYS A 284 -19.06 13.43 -11.64
N ARG A 285 -18.10 14.28 -12.04
CA ARG A 285 -16.86 13.87 -12.69
C ARG A 285 -15.84 13.30 -11.73
N VAL A 286 -16.00 13.55 -10.43
CA VAL A 286 -15.04 13.15 -9.41
C VAL A 286 -15.60 11.98 -8.62
N VAL A 287 -14.92 10.83 -8.72
CA VAL A 287 -15.32 9.59 -8.07
C VAL A 287 -14.17 8.95 -7.28
N GLY A 288 -14.50 8.31 -6.18
CA GLY A 288 -13.63 7.37 -5.49
C GLY A 288 -13.92 5.97 -5.99
N VAL A 289 -12.88 5.20 -6.32
CA VAL A 289 -13.03 3.80 -6.73
C VAL A 289 -12.15 2.90 -5.88
N GLU A 290 -12.70 1.76 -5.44
CA GLU A 290 -11.97 0.72 -4.73
C GLU A 290 -11.80 -0.50 -5.63
N LEU A 291 -10.61 -1.11 -5.61
CA LEU A 291 -10.34 -2.37 -6.30
C LEU A 291 -9.18 -3.12 -5.65
N HIS A 292 -9.20 -4.45 -5.77
CA HIS A 292 -8.09 -5.33 -5.37
C HIS A 292 -7.23 -5.76 -6.58
N SER A 293 -7.75 -5.71 -7.80
CA SER A 293 -7.04 -6.09 -9.03
C SER A 293 -5.76 -5.26 -9.24
N GLY A 294 -4.77 -5.88 -9.90
CA GLY A 294 -3.50 -5.25 -10.28
C GLY A 294 -3.23 -5.30 -11.78
N LYS A 295 -4.25 -5.58 -12.63
CA LYS A 295 -4.10 -5.59 -14.08
C LYS A 295 -3.56 -4.26 -14.61
N ASN A 296 -2.87 -4.29 -15.76
CA ASN A 296 -2.28 -3.09 -16.35
C ASN A 296 -3.34 -2.02 -16.63
N ARG A 297 -3.11 -0.77 -16.15
CA ARG A 297 -3.97 0.41 -16.38
C ARG A 297 -5.48 0.15 -16.14
N ILE A 298 -5.81 -0.75 -15.21
CA ILE A 298 -7.16 -1.30 -15.07
C ILE A 298 -8.22 -0.21 -14.87
N VAL A 299 -7.99 0.76 -13.97
CA VAL A 299 -8.93 1.86 -13.70
C VAL A 299 -9.20 2.66 -14.99
N ARG A 300 -8.16 2.99 -15.75
CA ARG A 300 -8.31 3.75 -17.00
C ARG A 300 -9.07 2.97 -18.05
N ARG A 301 -8.72 1.70 -18.25
CA ARG A 301 -9.36 0.82 -19.25
C ARG A 301 -10.83 0.57 -18.94
N MET A 302 -11.19 0.42 -17.68
CA MET A 302 -12.59 0.25 -17.27
C MET A 302 -13.43 1.49 -17.62
N PHE A 303 -12.94 2.68 -17.32
CA PHE A 303 -13.63 3.91 -17.70
C PHE A 303 -13.59 4.16 -19.22
N GLU A 304 -12.49 3.85 -19.90
CA GLU A 304 -12.35 3.95 -21.37
C GLU A 304 -13.36 3.03 -22.09
N ALA A 305 -13.61 1.82 -21.59
CA ALA A 305 -14.61 0.89 -22.13
C ALA A 305 -16.05 1.43 -22.04
N MET A 306 -16.33 2.30 -21.05
CA MET A 306 -17.61 2.99 -20.88
C MET A 306 -17.65 4.37 -21.59
N GLY A 307 -16.63 4.70 -22.40
CA GLY A 307 -16.55 5.96 -23.14
C GLY A 307 -16.20 7.18 -22.27
N TYR A 308 -15.52 6.97 -21.15
CA TYR A 308 -14.98 8.03 -20.28
C TYR A 308 -13.46 8.08 -20.38
N TYR A 309 -12.88 9.29 -20.21
CA TYR A 309 -11.44 9.47 -20.10
C TYR A 309 -11.07 9.90 -18.70
N VAL A 310 -10.06 9.22 -18.13
CA VAL A 310 -9.53 9.56 -16.81
C VAL A 310 -8.47 10.66 -16.95
N GLU A 311 -8.80 11.89 -16.56
CA GLU A 311 -7.90 13.04 -16.58
C GLU A 311 -6.88 12.96 -15.45
N LYS A 312 -7.34 12.79 -14.21
CA LYS A 312 -6.48 12.64 -13.05
C LYS A 312 -6.75 11.32 -12.34
N LEU A 313 -5.68 10.67 -11.91
CA LEU A 313 -5.74 9.42 -11.17
C LEU A 313 -4.76 9.50 -10.00
N ASP A 314 -5.28 9.38 -8.80
CA ASP A 314 -4.50 9.51 -7.57
C ASP A 314 -4.81 8.35 -6.61
N ARG A 315 -3.83 7.50 -6.31
CA ARG A 315 -4.00 6.43 -5.33
C ARG A 315 -3.97 7.00 -3.91
N VAL A 316 -5.13 7.08 -3.27
CA VAL A 316 -5.30 7.70 -1.95
C VAL A 316 -5.12 6.71 -0.81
N SER A 317 -5.40 5.42 -1.06
CA SER A 317 -5.15 4.34 -0.10
C SER A 317 -4.52 3.13 -0.78
N PHE A 318 -3.62 2.46 -0.08
CA PHE A 318 -3.00 1.20 -0.49
C PHE A 318 -2.86 0.27 0.70
N ALA A 319 -3.57 -0.85 0.68
CA ALA A 319 -3.55 -1.85 1.74
C ALA A 319 -3.74 -1.23 3.15
N GLY A 320 -4.70 -0.30 3.30
CA GLY A 320 -4.98 0.42 4.54
C GLY A 320 -4.05 1.60 4.85
N LEU A 321 -2.93 1.74 4.15
CA LEU A 321 -2.07 2.93 4.27
C LEU A 321 -2.73 4.13 3.61
N THR A 322 -2.62 5.30 4.21
CA THR A 322 -3.17 6.56 3.71
C THR A 322 -2.09 7.62 3.49
N LYS A 323 -2.39 8.64 2.71
CA LYS A 323 -1.47 9.77 2.46
C LYS A 323 -1.60 10.91 3.48
N LYS A 324 -2.22 10.65 4.64
CA LYS A 324 -2.31 11.63 5.72
C LYS A 324 -0.91 12.12 6.07
N ASP A 325 -0.75 13.44 6.19
CA ASP A 325 0.50 14.12 6.54
C ASP A 325 1.69 13.81 5.62
N LEU A 326 1.41 13.33 4.38
CA LEU A 326 2.44 13.02 3.39
C LEU A 326 2.25 13.87 2.12
N PRO A 327 2.92 15.02 2.00
CA PRO A 327 2.84 15.88 0.84
C PRO A 327 3.33 15.20 -0.44
N ARG A 328 2.89 15.72 -1.59
CA ARG A 328 3.28 15.21 -2.90
C ARG A 328 4.80 15.30 -3.11
N GLY A 329 5.42 14.21 -3.57
CA GLY A 329 6.88 14.13 -3.78
C GLY A 329 7.68 13.86 -2.52
N ARG A 330 7.07 13.76 -1.35
CA ARG A 330 7.74 13.40 -0.09
C ARG A 330 7.52 11.94 0.25
N CYS A 331 8.45 11.41 1.03
CA CYS A 331 8.40 10.05 1.55
C CYS A 331 8.55 10.06 3.07
N ARG A 332 8.06 9.00 3.73
CA ARG A 332 8.27 8.73 5.16
C ARG A 332 8.40 7.24 5.41
N PHE A 333 9.07 6.86 6.47
CA PHE A 333 9.04 5.48 6.95
C PHE A 333 7.66 5.11 7.49
N LEU A 334 7.31 3.83 7.43
CA LEU A 334 6.12 3.32 8.10
C LEU A 334 6.35 3.24 9.60
N THR A 335 5.31 3.48 10.37
CA THR A 335 5.29 3.23 11.80
C THR A 335 5.18 1.73 12.08
N GLU A 336 5.59 1.28 13.27
CA GLU A 336 5.47 -0.12 13.68
C GLU A 336 4.02 -0.62 13.63
N LYS A 337 3.05 0.24 13.95
CA LYS A 337 1.61 -0.06 13.86
C LYS A 337 1.19 -0.37 12.43
N GLU A 338 1.64 0.44 11.47
CA GLU A 338 1.38 0.23 10.04
C GLU A 338 2.04 -1.06 9.53
N ILE A 339 3.30 -1.33 9.93
CA ILE A 339 4.02 -2.55 9.56
C ILE A 339 3.30 -3.79 10.12
N ASN A 340 2.89 -3.76 11.39
CA ASN A 340 2.19 -4.87 12.02
C ASN A 340 0.81 -5.09 11.37
N PHE A 341 0.10 -4.02 11.01
CA PHE A 341 -1.15 -4.11 10.25
C PHE A 341 -0.93 -4.81 8.89
N LEU A 342 0.09 -4.41 8.11
CA LEU A 342 0.43 -5.06 6.84
C LEU A 342 0.83 -6.54 6.99
N LYS A 343 1.42 -6.93 8.12
CA LYS A 343 1.74 -8.34 8.40
C LYS A 343 0.49 -9.18 8.68
N MET A 344 -0.57 -8.57 9.21
CA MET A 344 -1.83 -9.28 9.53
C MET A 344 -2.76 -9.45 8.33
N LEU A 345 -2.64 -8.62 7.27
CA LEU A 345 -3.36 -8.81 6.01
C LEU A 345 -3.04 -10.18 5.40
#